data_a9656dd7eb4b69782733f7576c5c9b3f
#
_entry.id   a9656dd7eb4b69782733f7576c5c9b3f
#
_cell.length_a   1.000
_cell.length_b   1.000
_cell.length_c   1.000
_cell.angle_alpha   90.00
_cell.angle_beta   90.00
_cell.angle_gamma   90.00
#
_symmetry.space_group_name_H-M   'P 1'
#
loop_
_entity.id
_entity.type
_entity.pdbx_description
1 polymer ?
#
loop_
_entity_poly.entity_id
_entity_poly.type
_entity_poly.pdbx_seq_one_letter_code
_entity_poly.pdbx_strand_id
1 'polypeptide(L)'
;MAISKEEQLRNNRRLSRQIVGAIALALALIGLFTVLGWVVSGVRSALDDSDRRQGYADRLYGLVMFDAVPFNDVNLVDPTVFREAAIWGTVYQIQKNGGSLDEYERDEDTGSVILPKLEVDTYLTNLLGPDYPIIDGSFESTQFNYYYDEEKQGYYVPVTGAVGQYTPEVEKIRTQSGRTYVTVGYIPTLNNTGNGDLTLTAATEPTKYMDYVFERGANRKWYLCALQESETQPASASTTPSPTAGTQDPQTLVENNLDSSMTDAVSGIADEDQPAE
;
A
#
# COMPACT_ATOMS: atom_id res chain seq x y z
N MET A 1 21.07 58.49 -59.17
CA MET A 1 19.60 58.32 -59.31
C MET A 1 18.98 58.59 -57.97
N ALA A 2 18.29 59.71 -57.74
CA ALA A 2 17.65 60.03 -56.49
C ALA A 2 16.28 59.34 -56.49
N ILE A 3 16.08 58.42 -55.55
CA ILE A 3 14.80 57.74 -55.36
C ILE A 3 13.77 58.82 -54.99
N SER A 4 12.64 58.87 -55.69
CA SER A 4 11.60 59.90 -55.49
C SER A 4 11.02 59.78 -54.07
N LYS A 5 10.69 60.90 -53.46
CA LYS A 5 10.08 60.93 -52.09
C LYS A 5 8.88 60.10 -51.96
N GLU A 6 8.14 59.85 -53.04
CA GLU A 6 6.95 59.02 -53.11
C GLU A 6 7.26 57.55 -53.06
N GLU A 7 8.37 57.10 -53.66
CA GLU A 7 8.82 55.69 -53.58
C GLU A 7 9.30 55.30 -52.18
N GLN A 8 9.99 56.28 -51.50
CA GLN A 8 10.39 56.09 -50.11
C GLN A 8 9.18 55.95 -49.17
N LEU A 9 8.13 56.75 -49.37
CA LEU A 9 6.88 56.65 -48.58
C LEU A 9 6.11 55.35 -48.83
N ARG A 10 6.09 54.84 -50.04
CA ARG A 10 5.48 53.55 -50.37
C ARG A 10 6.27 52.37 -49.76
N ASN A 11 7.56 52.45 -49.80
CA ASN A 11 8.44 51.40 -49.26
C ASN A 11 8.35 51.34 -47.72
N ASN A 12 8.33 52.49 -47.04
CA ASN A 12 8.15 52.55 -45.59
C ASN A 12 6.76 52.03 -45.15
N ARG A 13 5.70 52.30 -45.91
CA ARG A 13 4.36 51.73 -45.60
C ARG A 13 4.30 50.23 -45.80
N ARG A 14 5.02 49.66 -46.78
CA ARG A 14 5.12 48.22 -46.98
C ARG A 14 5.93 47.59 -45.86
N LEU A 15 7.07 48.19 -45.48
CA LEU A 15 7.92 47.70 -44.41
C LEU A 15 7.22 47.73 -43.06
N SER A 16 6.49 48.82 -42.74
CA SER A 16 5.73 48.90 -41.48
C SER A 16 4.62 47.86 -41.40
N ARG A 17 3.91 47.57 -42.51
CA ARG A 17 2.89 46.49 -42.55
C ARG A 17 3.51 45.10 -42.39
N GLN A 18 4.69 44.86 -42.93
CA GLN A 18 5.42 43.61 -42.78
C GLN A 18 5.90 43.40 -41.32
N ILE A 19 6.41 44.47 -40.69
CA ILE A 19 6.85 44.46 -39.29
C ILE A 19 5.64 44.19 -38.37
N VAL A 20 4.53 44.92 -38.58
CA VAL A 20 3.31 44.70 -37.78
C VAL A 20 2.76 43.27 -37.95
N GLY A 21 2.79 42.75 -39.20
CA GLY A 21 2.38 41.36 -39.48
C GLY A 21 3.31 40.35 -38.82
N ALA A 22 4.61 40.57 -38.83
CA ALA A 22 5.58 39.69 -38.15
C ALA A 22 5.42 39.70 -36.62
N ILE A 23 5.18 40.88 -36.02
CA ILE A 23 4.90 41.01 -34.59
C ILE A 23 3.60 40.29 -34.23
N ALA A 24 2.51 40.48 -35.00
CA ALA A 24 1.25 39.80 -34.77
C ALA A 24 1.36 38.26 -34.87
N LEU A 25 2.16 37.77 -35.83
CA LEU A 25 2.42 36.34 -36.00
C LEU A 25 3.25 35.78 -34.83
N ALA A 26 4.27 36.51 -34.37
CA ALA A 26 5.04 36.12 -33.20
C ALA A 26 4.17 36.05 -31.92
N LEU A 27 3.31 37.01 -31.70
CA LEU A 27 2.37 37.01 -30.57
C LEU A 27 1.35 35.86 -30.67
N ALA A 28 0.87 35.57 -31.87
CA ALA A 28 -0.03 34.42 -32.10
C ALA A 28 0.66 33.09 -31.81
N LEU A 29 1.92 32.92 -32.17
CA LEU A 29 2.73 31.73 -31.86
C LEU A 29 2.95 31.60 -30.36
N ILE A 30 3.34 32.70 -29.68
CA ILE A 30 3.49 32.68 -28.21
C ILE A 30 2.19 32.32 -27.53
N GLY A 31 1.05 32.89 -27.97
CA GLY A 31 -0.27 32.54 -27.45
C GLY A 31 -0.61 31.06 -27.67
N LEU A 32 -0.31 30.49 -28.83
CA LEU A 32 -0.53 29.09 -29.14
C LEU A 32 0.32 28.18 -28.25
N PHE A 33 1.60 28.49 -28.05
CA PHE A 33 2.48 27.73 -27.18
C PHE A 33 2.08 27.80 -25.71
N THR A 34 1.61 28.93 -25.22
CA THR A 34 1.10 29.05 -23.85
C THR A 34 -0.17 28.24 -23.64
N VAL A 35 -1.11 28.29 -24.58
CA VAL A 35 -2.35 27.48 -24.50
C VAL A 35 -2.04 25.99 -24.58
N LEU A 36 -1.17 25.56 -25.49
CA LEU A 36 -0.70 24.16 -25.58
C LEU A 36 0.00 23.72 -24.30
N GLY A 37 0.85 24.55 -23.72
CA GLY A 37 1.51 24.29 -22.44
C GLY A 37 0.50 24.10 -21.30
N TRP A 38 -0.54 24.90 -21.24
CA TRP A 38 -1.63 24.78 -20.26
C TRP A 38 -2.45 23.50 -20.45
N VAL A 39 -2.78 23.15 -21.68
CA VAL A 39 -3.50 21.90 -21.99
C VAL A 39 -2.67 20.68 -21.61
N VAL A 40 -1.39 20.64 -21.99
CA VAL A 40 -0.50 19.51 -21.64
C VAL A 40 -0.28 19.41 -20.14
N SER A 41 -0.11 20.55 -19.44
CA SER A 41 -0.01 20.57 -17.97
C SER A 41 -1.29 20.10 -17.31
N GLY A 42 -2.46 20.56 -17.77
CA GLY A 42 -3.76 20.11 -17.26
C GLY A 42 -4.03 18.63 -17.47
N VAL A 43 -3.64 18.07 -18.64
CA VAL A 43 -3.75 16.65 -18.93
C VAL A 43 -2.80 15.81 -18.05
N ARG A 44 -1.55 16.25 -17.84
CA ARG A 44 -0.61 15.59 -16.93
C ARG A 44 -1.13 15.57 -15.49
N SER A 45 -1.63 16.71 -14.99
CA SER A 45 -2.20 16.80 -13.64
C SER A 45 -3.48 15.96 -13.47
N ALA A 46 -4.29 15.81 -14.54
CA ALA A 46 -5.48 14.96 -14.52
C ALA A 46 -5.15 13.46 -14.62
N LEU A 47 -3.96 13.11 -15.11
CA LEU A 47 -3.45 11.74 -15.20
C LEU A 47 -2.52 11.38 -14.03
N ASP A 48 -2.19 12.35 -13.18
CA ASP A 48 -1.38 12.11 -11.99
C ASP A 48 -2.26 11.58 -10.85
N ASP A 49 -2.27 10.25 -10.72
CA ASP A 49 -2.99 9.54 -9.66
C ASP A 49 -2.20 9.46 -8.33
N SER A 50 -1.05 10.15 -8.21
CA SER A 50 -0.17 10.02 -7.04
C SER A 50 -0.86 10.38 -5.72
N ASP A 51 -1.55 11.52 -5.67
CA ASP A 51 -2.30 11.95 -4.49
C ASP A 51 -3.42 10.96 -4.14
N ARG A 52 -4.08 10.42 -5.16
CA ARG A 52 -5.14 9.44 -4.99
C ARG A 52 -4.59 8.11 -4.48
N ARG A 53 -3.46 7.64 -5.02
CA ARG A 53 -2.76 6.44 -4.57
C ARG A 53 -2.32 6.60 -3.13
N GLN A 54 -1.70 7.74 -2.79
CA GLN A 54 -1.29 8.04 -1.43
C GLN A 54 -2.47 8.07 -0.46
N GLY A 55 -3.60 8.67 -0.85
CA GLY A 55 -4.83 8.68 -0.04
C GLY A 55 -5.38 7.29 0.26
N TYR A 56 -5.28 6.34 -0.68
CA TYR A 56 -5.63 4.94 -0.42
C TYR A 56 -4.59 4.24 0.45
N ALA A 57 -3.29 4.46 0.20
CA ALA A 57 -2.22 3.90 1.03
C ALA A 57 -2.40 4.30 2.51
N ASP A 58 -2.68 5.57 2.77
CA ASP A 58 -2.91 6.08 4.13
C ASP A 58 -4.14 5.44 4.81
N ARG A 59 -5.21 5.24 4.05
CA ARG A 59 -6.44 4.61 4.57
C ARG A 59 -6.27 3.13 4.83
N LEU A 60 -5.36 2.47 4.13
CA LEU A 60 -5.13 1.04 4.21
C LEU A 60 -3.94 0.67 5.10
N TYR A 61 -3.21 1.68 5.59
CA TYR A 61 -1.96 1.47 6.32
C TYR A 61 -2.10 0.45 7.45
N GLY A 62 -3.09 0.60 8.33
CA GLY A 62 -3.28 -0.29 9.46
C GLY A 62 -3.60 -1.74 9.06
N LEU A 63 -4.39 -1.95 8.01
CA LEU A 63 -4.69 -3.31 7.51
C LEU A 63 -3.47 -3.97 6.87
N VAL A 64 -2.67 -3.21 6.13
CA VAL A 64 -1.44 -3.70 5.50
C VAL A 64 -0.36 -3.98 6.53
N MET A 65 -0.26 -3.12 7.56
CA MET A 65 0.71 -3.25 8.64
C MET A 65 0.65 -4.61 9.34
N PHE A 66 -0.56 -5.17 9.50
CA PHE A 66 -0.79 -6.45 10.19
C PHE A 66 -1.12 -7.60 9.25
N ASP A 67 -0.97 -7.40 7.95
CA ASP A 67 -1.22 -8.44 6.96
C ASP A 67 -2.62 -9.08 7.07
N ALA A 68 -3.65 -8.23 7.00
CA ALA A 68 -5.03 -8.67 7.13
C ALA A 68 -5.36 -9.82 6.16
N VAL A 69 -6.05 -10.84 6.68
CA VAL A 69 -6.48 -12.01 5.90
C VAL A 69 -7.56 -11.61 4.89
N PRO A 70 -7.59 -12.19 3.67
CA PRO A 70 -8.63 -11.93 2.69
C PRO A 70 -10.04 -12.17 3.21
N PHE A 71 -10.98 -11.31 2.83
CA PHE A 71 -12.40 -11.40 3.18
C PHE A 71 -13.28 -10.88 2.05
N ASN A 72 -14.50 -11.40 1.96
CA ASN A 72 -15.46 -10.99 0.93
C ASN A 72 -16.50 -9.96 1.43
N ASP A 73 -16.65 -9.82 2.74
CA ASP A 73 -17.57 -8.88 3.38
C ASP A 73 -16.98 -8.42 4.72
N VAL A 74 -16.87 -7.11 4.91
CA VAL A 74 -16.38 -6.49 6.14
C VAL A 74 -17.23 -6.84 7.38
N ASN A 75 -18.51 -7.14 7.20
CA ASN A 75 -19.41 -7.51 8.30
C ASN A 75 -19.19 -8.93 8.82
N LEU A 76 -18.44 -9.76 8.09
CA LEU A 76 -18.11 -11.14 8.49
C LEU A 76 -16.72 -11.26 9.13
N VAL A 77 -15.97 -10.17 9.15
CA VAL A 77 -14.65 -10.12 9.80
C VAL A 77 -14.81 -9.76 11.27
N ASP A 78 -13.95 -10.31 12.11
CA ASP A 78 -13.89 -9.91 13.52
C ASP A 78 -13.66 -8.40 13.63
N PRO A 79 -14.53 -7.64 14.31
CA PRO A 79 -14.39 -6.18 14.44
C PRO A 79 -13.06 -5.74 15.06
N THR A 80 -12.39 -6.59 15.83
CA THR A 80 -11.10 -6.31 16.46
C THR A 80 -10.00 -6.10 15.42
N VAL A 81 -10.05 -6.79 14.27
CA VAL A 81 -9.12 -6.61 13.15
C VAL A 81 -9.16 -5.17 12.63
N PHE A 82 -10.36 -4.65 12.43
CA PHE A 82 -10.52 -3.27 11.96
C PHE A 82 -10.20 -2.25 13.05
N ARG A 83 -10.46 -2.60 14.31
CA ARG A 83 -10.13 -1.75 15.46
C ARG A 83 -8.61 -1.60 15.60
N GLU A 84 -7.88 -2.70 15.55
CA GLU A 84 -6.42 -2.69 15.59
C GLU A 84 -5.86 -1.89 14.40
N ALA A 85 -6.36 -2.14 13.19
CA ALA A 85 -5.97 -1.39 12.00
C ALA A 85 -6.27 0.11 12.13
N ALA A 86 -7.38 0.48 12.78
CA ALA A 86 -7.74 1.89 13.00
C ALA A 86 -6.84 2.57 14.02
N ILE A 87 -6.49 1.91 15.12
CA ILE A 87 -5.57 2.42 16.13
C ILE A 87 -4.23 2.77 15.47
N TRP A 88 -3.63 1.83 14.77
CA TRP A 88 -2.31 2.05 14.14
C TRP A 88 -2.36 2.93 12.91
N GLY A 89 -3.46 2.88 12.15
CA GLY A 89 -3.70 3.82 11.07
C GLY A 89 -3.83 5.27 11.56
N THR A 90 -4.45 5.48 12.72
CA THR A 90 -4.54 6.79 13.38
C THR A 90 -3.17 7.25 13.85
N VAL A 91 -2.40 6.40 14.53
CA VAL A 91 -1.01 6.69 14.94
C VAL A 91 -0.16 7.10 13.74
N TYR A 92 -0.25 6.35 12.65
CA TYR A 92 0.45 6.68 11.41
C TYR A 92 0.02 8.04 10.85
N GLN A 93 -1.28 8.34 10.79
CA GLN A 93 -1.78 9.61 10.28
C GLN A 93 -1.33 10.81 11.13
N ILE A 94 -1.32 10.67 12.47
CA ILE A 94 -0.82 11.70 13.37
C ILE A 94 0.64 12.03 13.02
N GLN A 95 1.49 11.01 12.96
CA GLN A 95 2.92 11.18 12.66
C GLN A 95 3.16 11.74 11.25
N LYS A 96 2.44 11.25 10.26
CA LYS A 96 2.54 11.72 8.88
C LYS A 96 2.16 13.19 8.73
N ASN A 97 1.16 13.65 9.48
CA ASN A 97 0.71 15.03 9.47
C ASN A 97 1.59 15.97 10.31
N GLY A 98 2.71 15.46 10.84
CA GLY A 98 3.67 16.23 11.65
C GLY A 98 3.25 16.40 13.10
N GLY A 99 2.22 15.70 13.57
CA GLY A 99 1.86 15.60 14.98
C GLY A 99 2.80 14.67 15.75
N SER A 100 2.85 14.83 17.06
CA SER A 100 3.62 13.99 17.96
C SER A 100 2.71 13.25 18.92
N LEU A 101 3.01 11.97 19.16
CA LEU A 101 2.33 11.19 20.20
C LEU A 101 2.69 11.68 21.62
N ASP A 102 3.69 12.55 21.76
CA ASP A 102 4.02 13.18 23.04
C ASP A 102 3.01 14.26 23.46
N GLU A 103 2.13 14.70 22.56
CA GLU A 103 1.04 15.62 22.85
C GLU A 103 -0.17 14.92 23.50
N TYR A 104 -0.20 13.59 23.47
CA TYR A 104 -1.26 12.77 24.03
C TYR A 104 -0.97 12.40 25.46
N GLU A 105 -2.04 12.21 26.24
CA GLU A 105 -1.93 11.72 27.61
C GLU A 105 -1.25 10.34 27.62
N ARG A 106 -0.37 10.14 28.60
CA ARG A 106 0.29 8.84 28.82
C ARG A 106 -0.15 8.25 30.14
N ASP A 107 -0.29 6.96 30.14
CA ASP A 107 -0.47 6.20 31.36
C ASP A 107 0.83 6.18 32.16
N GLU A 108 0.78 6.55 33.43
CA GLU A 108 1.96 6.67 34.29
C GLU A 108 2.60 5.31 34.61
N ASP A 109 1.80 4.24 34.63
CA ASP A 109 2.25 2.90 35.02
C ASP A 109 2.88 2.14 33.84
N THR A 110 2.28 2.24 32.64
CA THR A 110 2.71 1.47 31.47
C THR A 110 3.47 2.30 30.43
N GLY A 111 3.39 3.63 30.51
CA GLY A 111 3.93 4.54 29.50
C GLY A 111 3.15 4.52 28.18
N SER A 112 2.04 3.79 28.12
CA SER A 112 1.17 3.72 26.93
C SER A 112 0.57 5.07 26.63
N VAL A 113 0.43 5.40 25.34
CA VAL A 113 -0.30 6.58 24.90
C VAL A 113 -1.80 6.31 24.96
N ILE A 114 -2.58 7.24 25.49
CA ILE A 114 -4.03 7.16 25.50
C ILE A 114 -4.56 7.86 24.25
N LEU A 115 -4.89 7.04 23.24
CA LEU A 115 -5.39 7.52 21.96
C LEU A 115 -6.91 7.77 22.06
N PRO A 116 -7.41 8.99 21.77
CA PRO A 116 -8.82 9.28 21.86
C PRO A 116 -9.67 8.42 20.93
N LYS A 117 -10.75 7.85 21.45
CA LYS A 117 -11.73 7.07 20.70
C LYS A 117 -12.19 7.78 19.44
N LEU A 118 -12.45 9.09 19.52
CA LEU A 118 -12.95 9.88 18.40
C LEU A 118 -12.03 9.83 17.18
N GLU A 119 -10.73 9.80 17.38
CA GLU A 119 -9.75 9.73 16.30
C GLU A 119 -9.74 8.35 15.64
N VAL A 120 -9.79 7.29 16.46
CA VAL A 120 -9.90 5.89 16.01
C VAL A 120 -11.19 5.67 15.24
N ASP A 121 -12.33 6.14 15.77
CA ASP A 121 -13.64 6.03 15.12
C ASP A 121 -13.71 6.84 13.81
N THR A 122 -13.03 7.98 13.76
CA THR A 122 -12.91 8.78 12.54
C THR A 122 -12.17 8.01 11.45
N TYR A 123 -11.08 7.33 11.82
CA TYR A 123 -10.35 6.46 10.88
C TYR A 123 -11.24 5.30 10.40
N LEU A 124 -11.92 4.59 11.32
CA LEU A 124 -12.86 3.51 10.98
C LEU A 124 -13.97 3.97 10.04
N THR A 125 -14.61 5.09 10.37
CA THR A 125 -15.69 5.67 9.55
C THR A 125 -15.19 6.06 8.16
N ASN A 126 -13.97 6.56 8.04
CA ASN A 126 -13.37 6.86 6.75
C ASN A 126 -13.03 5.61 5.95
N LEU A 127 -12.70 4.50 6.61
CA LEU A 127 -12.35 3.24 5.96
C LEU A 127 -13.60 2.42 5.58
N LEU A 128 -14.50 2.18 6.53
CA LEU A 128 -15.62 1.24 6.42
C LEU A 128 -16.98 1.92 6.16
N GLY A 129 -17.06 3.22 6.40
CA GLY A 129 -18.31 3.98 6.25
C GLY A 129 -19.03 4.25 7.57
N PRO A 130 -19.99 5.19 7.54
CA PRO A 130 -20.75 5.61 8.73
C PRO A 130 -21.77 4.55 9.20
N ASP A 131 -22.13 3.61 8.33
CA ASP A 131 -23.10 2.56 8.63
C ASP A 131 -22.46 1.32 9.27
N TYR A 132 -21.11 1.28 9.34
CA TYR A 132 -20.40 0.17 9.98
C TYR A 132 -20.55 0.25 11.51
N PRO A 133 -20.97 -0.83 12.19
CA PRO A 133 -21.16 -0.83 13.64
C PRO A 133 -19.81 -0.73 14.36
N ILE A 134 -19.61 0.40 15.07
CA ILE A 134 -18.43 0.59 15.90
C ILE A 134 -18.71 0.02 17.29
N ILE A 135 -17.95 -1.00 17.69
CA ILE A 135 -18.05 -1.65 18.99
C ILE A 135 -16.79 -1.30 19.79
N ASP A 136 -16.96 -0.56 20.88
CA ASP A 136 -15.84 -0.22 21.77
C ASP A 136 -15.59 -1.31 22.78
N GLY A 137 -14.37 -1.35 23.30
CA GLY A 137 -13.98 -2.29 24.35
C GLY A 137 -12.51 -2.67 24.25
N SER A 138 -12.01 -3.24 25.33
CA SER A 138 -10.69 -3.87 25.37
C SER A 138 -10.70 -5.15 24.56
N PHE A 139 -9.59 -5.45 23.88
CA PHE A 139 -9.42 -6.65 23.09
C PHE A 139 -7.96 -7.10 23.03
N GLU A 140 -7.78 -8.36 22.70
CA GLU A 140 -6.46 -8.97 22.49
C GLU A 140 -6.25 -9.22 20.99
N SER A 141 -5.07 -8.90 20.49
CA SER A 141 -4.62 -9.29 19.17
C SER A 141 -3.45 -10.26 19.26
N THR A 142 -2.96 -10.72 18.11
CA THR A 142 -1.80 -11.61 18.07
C THR A 142 -0.53 -10.96 18.63
N GLN A 143 -0.43 -9.64 18.57
CA GLN A 143 0.79 -8.90 18.96
C GLN A 143 0.62 -8.09 20.23
N PHE A 144 -0.57 -7.58 20.50
CA PHE A 144 -0.82 -6.61 21.57
C PHE A 144 -2.14 -6.85 22.28
N ASN A 145 -2.18 -6.42 23.55
CA ASN A 145 -3.40 -6.28 24.32
C ASN A 145 -3.79 -4.81 24.35
N TYR A 146 -5.00 -4.51 23.93
CA TYR A 146 -5.54 -3.17 23.90
C TYR A 146 -6.53 -2.99 25.03
N TYR A 147 -6.29 -2.00 25.88
CA TYR A 147 -7.22 -1.63 26.94
C TYR A 147 -8.00 -0.39 26.52
N TYR A 148 -9.31 -0.43 26.70
CA TYR A 148 -10.20 0.70 26.47
C TYR A 148 -10.68 1.26 27.82
N ASP A 149 -10.49 2.54 28.04
CA ASP A 149 -10.92 3.26 29.23
C ASP A 149 -12.19 4.04 28.90
N GLU A 150 -13.30 3.68 29.57
CA GLU A 150 -14.60 4.33 29.36
C GLU A 150 -14.62 5.76 29.94
N GLU A 151 -13.87 6.05 31.01
CA GLU A 151 -13.84 7.38 31.63
C GLU A 151 -13.04 8.36 30.75
N LYS A 152 -11.90 7.91 30.24
CA LYS A 152 -11.03 8.70 29.36
C LYS A 152 -11.47 8.68 27.89
N GLN A 153 -12.42 7.80 27.54
CA GLN A 153 -12.86 7.58 26.16
C GLN A 153 -11.66 7.37 25.23
N GLY A 154 -10.74 6.48 25.60
CA GLY A 154 -9.48 6.27 24.89
C GLY A 154 -8.94 4.86 24.96
N TYR A 155 -8.07 4.53 23.99
CA TYR A 155 -7.35 3.26 23.91
C TYR A 155 -5.92 3.43 24.40
N TYR A 156 -5.47 2.54 25.27
CA TYR A 156 -4.07 2.45 25.68
C TYR A 156 -3.27 1.75 24.60
N VAL A 157 -2.36 2.49 23.98
CA VAL A 157 -1.59 2.01 22.81
C VAL A 157 -0.12 1.91 23.19
N PRO A 158 0.47 0.72 23.11
CA PRO A 158 1.90 0.54 23.35
C PRO A 158 2.69 1.07 22.15
N VAL A 159 3.16 2.31 22.22
CA VAL A 159 3.88 2.97 21.11
C VAL A 159 5.33 2.56 20.96
N THR A 160 5.86 1.82 21.93
CA THR A 160 7.23 1.29 21.88
C THR A 160 7.24 -0.16 21.47
N GLY A 161 8.02 -0.49 20.42
CA GLY A 161 8.21 -1.87 19.97
C GLY A 161 7.20 -2.38 18.94
N ALA A 162 6.23 -1.57 18.53
CA ALA A 162 5.35 -1.94 17.44
C ALA A 162 6.05 -1.76 16.10
N VAL A 163 6.39 -2.86 15.47
CA VAL A 163 6.94 -2.88 14.11
C VAL A 163 5.93 -3.55 13.21
N GLY A 164 5.35 -2.79 12.30
CA GLY A 164 4.48 -3.34 11.27
C GLY A 164 5.25 -4.29 10.36
N GLN A 165 4.58 -5.33 9.87
CA GLN A 165 5.17 -6.29 8.95
C GLN A 165 5.40 -5.67 7.58
N TYR A 166 4.45 -4.86 7.14
CA TYR A 166 4.44 -4.25 5.80
C TYR A 166 4.03 -2.79 5.82
N THR A 167 4.48 -2.07 4.78
CA THR A 167 3.99 -0.75 4.40
C THR A 167 3.27 -0.82 3.05
N PRO A 168 2.17 -0.07 2.85
CA PRO A 168 1.42 -0.10 1.61
C PRO A 168 2.05 0.74 0.51
N GLU A 169 2.12 0.19 -0.69
CA GLU A 169 2.35 0.93 -1.93
C GLU A 169 1.21 0.66 -2.90
N VAL A 170 0.47 1.69 -3.29
CA VAL A 170 -0.62 1.52 -4.24
C VAL A 170 -0.08 1.46 -5.66
N GLU A 171 -0.14 0.27 -6.25
CA GLU A 171 0.33 0.01 -7.62
C GLU A 171 -0.70 0.49 -8.65
N LYS A 172 -1.97 0.14 -8.46
CA LYS A 172 -3.02 0.37 -9.45
C LYS A 172 -4.36 0.66 -8.81
N ILE A 173 -5.11 1.57 -9.43
CA ILE A 173 -6.51 1.83 -9.09
C ILE A 173 -7.34 1.61 -10.34
N ARG A 174 -8.34 0.73 -10.27
CA ARG A 174 -9.28 0.46 -11.36
C ARG A 174 -10.72 0.52 -10.87
N THR A 175 -11.62 1.02 -11.71
CA THR A 175 -13.05 1.00 -11.41
C THR A 175 -13.75 0.10 -12.42
N GLN A 176 -14.50 -0.88 -11.91
CA GLN A 176 -15.22 -1.84 -12.73
C GLN A 176 -16.53 -2.22 -12.04
N SER A 177 -17.62 -2.26 -12.79
CA SER A 177 -18.96 -2.68 -12.30
C SER A 177 -19.42 -1.95 -11.04
N GLY A 178 -19.12 -0.63 -10.94
CA GLY A 178 -19.53 0.19 -9.80
C GLY A 178 -18.67 0.02 -8.53
N ARG A 179 -17.62 -0.79 -8.59
CA ARG A 179 -16.62 -0.99 -7.52
C ARG A 179 -15.27 -0.42 -7.92
N THR A 180 -14.50 0.04 -6.95
CA THR A 180 -13.11 0.45 -7.14
C THR A 180 -12.20 -0.59 -6.51
N TYR A 181 -11.30 -1.13 -7.32
CA TYR A 181 -10.26 -2.08 -6.93
C TYR A 181 -8.95 -1.32 -6.79
N VAL A 182 -8.34 -1.42 -5.64
CA VAL A 182 -7.04 -0.80 -5.32
C VAL A 182 -6.04 -1.92 -5.11
N THR A 183 -5.15 -2.12 -6.07
CA THR A 183 -4.05 -3.09 -5.96
C THR A 183 -2.95 -2.48 -5.12
N VAL A 184 -2.64 -3.11 -4.00
CA VAL A 184 -1.66 -2.66 -3.02
C VAL A 184 -0.52 -3.65 -2.94
N GLY A 185 0.69 -3.17 -3.16
CA GLY A 185 1.93 -3.88 -2.90
C GLY A 185 2.30 -3.80 -1.42
N TYR A 186 2.72 -4.92 -0.88
CA TYR A 186 3.15 -5.08 0.50
C TYR A 186 4.68 -5.04 0.56
N ILE A 187 5.22 -3.91 0.99
CA ILE A 187 6.66 -3.72 1.15
C ILE A 187 7.06 -4.13 2.56
N PRO A 188 7.92 -5.15 2.75
CA PRO A 188 8.36 -5.58 4.07
C PRO A 188 9.09 -4.45 4.80
N THR A 189 8.74 -4.25 6.07
CA THR A 189 9.40 -3.26 6.94
C THR A 189 10.79 -3.73 7.38
N LEU A 190 10.94 -5.07 7.53
CA LEU A 190 12.21 -5.72 7.88
C LEU A 190 12.71 -6.54 6.70
N ASN A 191 13.89 -6.24 6.21
CA ASN A 191 14.53 -7.04 5.17
C ASN A 191 15.41 -8.11 5.82
N ASN A 192 15.00 -9.37 5.69
CA ASN A 192 15.85 -10.51 6.07
C ASN A 192 16.76 -10.86 4.87
N THR A 193 17.99 -10.40 4.89
CA THR A 193 18.98 -10.65 3.83
C THR A 193 19.50 -12.09 3.79
N GLY A 194 18.86 -13.04 4.49
CA GLY A 194 19.20 -14.47 4.43
C GLY A 194 20.48 -14.88 5.14
N ASN A 195 21.28 -13.93 5.61
CA ASN A 195 22.53 -14.18 6.32
C ASN A 195 22.43 -14.09 7.85
N GLY A 196 21.22 -14.07 8.40
CA GLY A 196 21.01 -13.93 9.84
C GLY A 196 21.24 -12.52 10.39
N ASP A 197 21.58 -11.58 9.55
CA ASP A 197 21.72 -10.16 9.91
C ASP A 197 20.41 -9.44 9.55
N LEU A 198 19.63 -9.09 10.59
CA LEU A 198 18.46 -8.26 10.47
C LEU A 198 18.89 -6.81 10.28
N THR A 199 19.30 -6.47 9.08
CA THR A 199 19.49 -5.05 8.74
C THR A 199 18.13 -4.41 8.48
N LEU A 200 17.85 -3.31 9.18
CA LEU A 200 16.69 -2.42 8.96
C LEU A 200 16.82 -1.67 7.62
N THR A 201 17.19 -2.37 6.56
CA THR A 201 17.21 -1.80 5.22
C THR A 201 15.78 -1.90 4.71
N ALA A 202 15.11 -0.77 4.54
CA ALA A 202 13.77 -0.75 3.96
C ALA A 202 13.80 -1.50 2.62
N ALA A 203 12.98 -2.54 2.50
CA ALA A 203 12.75 -3.16 1.22
C ALA A 203 12.13 -2.11 0.28
N THR A 204 12.53 -2.11 -0.96
CA THR A 204 12.02 -1.16 -1.97
C THR A 204 11.00 -1.79 -2.91
N GLU A 205 10.83 -3.11 -2.84
CA GLU A 205 9.94 -3.85 -3.73
C GLU A 205 8.89 -4.65 -2.94
N PRO A 206 7.64 -4.65 -3.39
CA PRO A 206 6.58 -5.46 -2.79
C PRO A 206 6.87 -6.96 -2.91
N THR A 207 6.60 -7.72 -1.86
CA THR A 207 6.72 -9.18 -1.86
C THR A 207 5.42 -9.88 -2.24
N LYS A 208 4.28 -9.18 -2.12
CA LYS A 208 2.96 -9.65 -2.54
C LYS A 208 2.06 -8.46 -2.88
N TYR A 209 0.98 -8.75 -3.60
CA TYR A 209 -0.06 -7.78 -3.94
C TYR A 209 -1.43 -8.27 -3.50
N MET A 210 -2.25 -7.35 -3.00
CA MET A 210 -3.64 -7.61 -2.62
C MET A 210 -4.55 -6.58 -3.28
N ASP A 211 -5.78 -6.97 -3.62
CA ASP A 211 -6.80 -6.10 -4.17
C ASP A 211 -7.81 -5.73 -3.08
N TYR A 212 -7.80 -4.47 -2.66
CA TYR A 212 -8.79 -3.87 -1.78
C TYR A 212 -9.96 -3.37 -2.61
N VAL A 213 -11.15 -3.87 -2.30
CA VAL A 213 -12.36 -3.56 -3.05
C VAL A 213 -13.19 -2.54 -2.28
N PHE A 214 -13.54 -1.44 -2.95
CA PHE A 214 -14.36 -0.36 -2.39
C PHE A 214 -15.68 -0.26 -3.11
N GLU A 215 -16.75 -0.07 -2.33
CA GLU A 215 -18.09 0.25 -2.82
C GLU A 215 -18.47 1.71 -2.50
N ARG A 216 -19.41 2.24 -3.26
CA ARG A 216 -19.86 3.61 -3.11
C ARG A 216 -21.00 3.69 -2.12
N GLY A 217 -20.81 4.37 -0.99
CA GLY A 217 -21.86 4.61 -0.03
C GLY A 217 -22.89 5.66 -0.49
N ALA A 218 -23.96 5.82 0.29
CA ALA A 218 -25.04 6.77 0.03
C ALA A 218 -24.55 8.22 -0.10
N ASN A 219 -23.53 8.61 0.66
CA ASN A 219 -22.87 9.91 0.63
C ASN A 219 -21.90 10.09 -0.55
N ARG A 220 -21.88 9.16 -1.52
CA ARG A 220 -21.01 9.09 -2.70
C ARG A 220 -19.52 8.91 -2.41
N LYS A 221 -19.13 8.64 -1.18
CA LYS A 221 -17.75 8.26 -0.82
C LYS A 221 -17.54 6.76 -1.03
N TRP A 222 -16.28 6.36 -1.18
CA TRP A 222 -15.87 4.97 -1.35
C TRP A 222 -15.45 4.37 -0.03
N TYR A 223 -15.98 3.20 0.31
CA TYR A 223 -15.72 2.47 1.55
C TYR A 223 -15.28 1.05 1.25
N LEU A 224 -14.39 0.51 2.06
CA LEU A 224 -13.88 -0.83 1.94
C LEU A 224 -15.03 -1.85 2.14
N CYS A 225 -15.15 -2.82 1.24
CA CYS A 225 -16.13 -3.89 1.34
C CYS A 225 -15.52 -5.29 1.29
N ALA A 226 -14.36 -5.46 0.64
CA ALA A 226 -13.68 -6.75 0.55
C ALA A 226 -12.16 -6.58 0.39
N LEU A 227 -11.43 -7.63 0.71
CA LEU A 227 -10.00 -7.82 0.48
C LEU A 227 -9.78 -9.17 -0.18
N GLN A 228 -9.08 -9.20 -1.30
CA GLN A 228 -8.83 -10.43 -2.05
C GLN A 228 -7.39 -10.50 -2.55
N GLU A 229 -6.93 -11.69 -2.87
CA GLU A 229 -5.63 -11.85 -3.52
C GLU A 229 -5.63 -11.17 -4.89
N SER A 230 -4.52 -10.53 -5.25
CA SER A 230 -4.38 -9.89 -6.55
C SER A 230 -3.81 -10.86 -7.58
N GLU A 231 -4.26 -10.71 -8.84
CA GLU A 231 -3.63 -11.39 -9.98
C GLU A 231 -2.23 -10.83 -10.31
N THR A 232 -1.88 -9.66 -9.75
CA THR A 232 -0.57 -9.05 -9.90
C THR A 232 0.46 -9.83 -9.10
N GLN A 233 1.55 -10.23 -9.76
CA GLN A 233 2.65 -10.96 -9.11
C GLN A 233 3.87 -10.06 -8.93
N PRO A 234 4.67 -10.25 -7.86
CA PRO A 234 5.95 -9.56 -7.67
C PRO A 234 6.92 -9.87 -8.82
N ALA A 235 7.76 -8.90 -9.16
CA ALA A 235 8.75 -9.07 -10.23
C ALA A 235 9.72 -10.23 -9.97
N SER A 236 10.02 -10.52 -8.71
CA SER A 236 10.86 -11.63 -8.28
C SER A 236 10.21 -13.03 -8.45
N ALA A 237 8.89 -13.12 -8.61
CA ALA A 237 8.19 -14.39 -8.83
C ALA A 237 8.26 -14.87 -10.31
N SER A 238 8.70 -14.01 -11.22
CA SER A 238 8.74 -14.30 -12.67
C SER A 238 9.92 -15.16 -13.13
N THR A 239 10.79 -15.61 -12.23
CA THR A 239 12.00 -16.39 -12.58
C THR A 239 11.90 -17.90 -12.36
N THR A 240 10.70 -18.43 -12.10
CA THR A 240 10.53 -19.89 -12.15
C THR A 240 10.29 -20.29 -13.60
N PRO A 241 11.25 -20.97 -14.28
CA PRO A 241 10.99 -21.50 -15.61
C PRO A 241 9.85 -22.50 -15.49
N SER A 242 8.80 -22.26 -16.27
CA SER A 242 7.71 -23.24 -16.46
C SER A 242 8.34 -24.59 -16.78
N PRO A 243 8.01 -25.68 -16.08
CA PRO A 243 8.52 -26.98 -16.47
C PRO A 243 7.94 -27.27 -17.86
N THR A 244 8.83 -27.24 -18.86
CA THR A 244 8.54 -27.79 -20.19
C THR A 244 8.02 -29.19 -19.98
N ALA A 245 6.78 -29.44 -20.38
CA ALA A 245 6.17 -30.76 -20.42
C ALA A 245 7.00 -31.69 -21.34
N GLY A 246 8.01 -32.28 -20.74
CA GLY A 246 8.68 -33.46 -21.28
C GLY A 246 7.91 -34.67 -20.81
N THR A 247 7.23 -35.31 -21.71
CA THR A 247 6.63 -36.63 -21.53
C THR A 247 7.70 -37.58 -20.98
N GLN A 248 7.65 -37.88 -19.66
CA GLN A 248 8.37 -39.00 -19.08
C GLN A 248 7.35 -40.03 -18.60
N ASP A 249 7.51 -41.24 -19.17
CA ASP A 249 6.73 -42.43 -18.89
C ASP A 249 6.70 -42.74 -17.37
N PRO A 250 5.55 -43.11 -16.77
CA PRO A 250 5.43 -43.33 -15.32
C PRO A 250 6.14 -44.55 -14.76
N GLN A 251 6.87 -45.32 -15.57
CA GLN A 251 7.45 -46.61 -15.14
C GLN A 251 8.89 -46.56 -14.62
N THR A 252 9.62 -45.44 -14.71
CA THR A 252 11.02 -45.35 -14.26
C THR A 252 11.22 -44.75 -12.87
N LEU A 253 10.18 -44.36 -12.16
CA LEU A 253 10.28 -43.75 -10.81
C LEU A 253 10.15 -44.75 -9.65
N VAL A 254 9.92 -46.05 -9.90
CA VAL A 254 9.71 -47.04 -8.83
C VAL A 254 10.98 -47.84 -8.50
N GLU A 255 11.99 -47.82 -9.36
CA GLU A 255 13.18 -48.70 -9.19
C GLU A 255 14.39 -48.05 -8.46
N ASN A 256 14.39 -46.73 -8.23
CA ASN A 256 15.52 -46.05 -7.59
C ASN A 256 15.37 -45.72 -6.10
N ASN A 257 14.27 -46.14 -5.45
CA ASN A 257 14.04 -45.85 -4.02
C ASN A 257 14.02 -47.10 -3.11
N LEU A 258 14.39 -48.27 -3.61
CA LEU A 258 14.36 -49.50 -2.82
C LEU A 258 15.73 -50.04 -2.38
N ASP A 259 16.83 -49.38 -2.77
CA ASP A 259 18.17 -49.93 -2.49
C ASP A 259 18.99 -49.13 -1.47
N SER A 260 18.46 -48.15 -0.78
CA SER A 260 19.18 -47.36 0.21
C SER A 260 18.63 -47.45 1.66
N SER A 261 17.60 -48.23 1.93
CA SER A 261 16.98 -48.28 3.26
C SER A 261 17.05 -49.62 3.99
N MET A 262 17.84 -50.59 3.49
CA MET A 262 17.95 -51.94 4.11
C MET A 262 19.35 -52.33 4.64
N THR A 263 20.30 -51.40 4.77
CA THR A 263 21.64 -51.75 5.31
C THR A 263 21.98 -51.19 6.68
N ASP A 264 21.13 -50.40 7.31
CA ASP A 264 21.44 -49.79 8.63
C ASP A 264 20.59 -50.29 9.82
N ALA A 265 19.84 -51.38 9.67
CA ALA A 265 18.96 -51.86 10.76
C ALA A 265 19.39 -53.20 11.41
N VAL A 266 20.62 -53.69 11.16
CA VAL A 266 21.12 -54.93 11.77
C VAL A 266 22.50 -54.72 12.34
N SER A 267 22.68 -53.87 13.30
CA SER A 267 23.89 -53.81 14.13
C SER A 267 23.59 -53.03 15.41
N GLY A 268 23.05 -53.71 16.42
CA GLY A 268 22.85 -53.04 17.69
C GLY A 268 21.86 -53.70 18.63
N ILE A 269 21.84 -55.06 18.65
CA ILE A 269 21.22 -55.80 19.79
C ILE A 269 22.16 -56.94 20.17
N ALA A 270 23.04 -56.71 21.09
CA ALA A 270 23.61 -57.75 21.91
C ALA A 270 24.16 -57.12 23.20
N ASP A 271 23.64 -57.66 24.31
CA ASP A 271 24.21 -57.74 25.68
C ASP A 271 24.26 -56.45 26.52
N GLU A 272 23.46 -56.39 27.53
CA GLU A 272 23.91 -56.76 28.87
C GLU A 272 22.72 -56.90 29.83
N ASP A 273 22.60 -58.14 30.25
CA ASP A 273 21.77 -58.63 31.36
C ASP A 273 22.64 -58.63 32.63
N GLN A 274 22.04 -58.28 33.74
CA GLN A 274 22.21 -58.84 35.09
C GLN A 274 22.51 -57.86 36.25
N PRO A 275 21.92 -58.22 37.41
CA PRO A 275 21.67 -57.31 38.54
C PRO A 275 22.64 -57.62 39.71
N ALA A 276 22.70 -56.73 40.68
CA ALA A 276 22.97 -57.02 42.11
C ALA A 276 23.08 -55.71 42.92
N GLU A 277 22.42 -55.68 43.87
CA GLU A 277 22.18 -55.58 45.31
C GLU A 277 21.73 -54.18 45.72
#